data_29cd999534ee7e50e307c7ffc3df037a
#
_entry.id   29cd999534ee7e50e307c7ffc3df037a
#
_cell.length_a   1.000
_cell.length_b   1.000
_cell.length_c   1.000
_cell.angle_alpha   90.00
_cell.angle_beta   90.00
_cell.angle_gamma   90.00
#
_symmetry.space_group_name_H-M   'P 1'
#
loop_
_entity.id
_entity.type
_entity.pdbx_description
1 polymer ?
#
loop_
_entity_poly.entity_id
_entity_poly.type
_entity_poly.pdbx_seq_one_letter_code
_entity_poly.pdbx_strand_id
1 'polypeptide(L)'
;MKRRYTESVSGCAFLLSFNPCQTMKRALQNLFRKGEGNLIKILCLGVGMAIGLVMLAEVIFERSYDNFIPHLEDTYIIQENYKQQGSDWLNHSSVSGAIAPGIKRYCPEVEAATRFTILNEDLLLTTEDQRIIKGNAYLCDSSFFDVFPRKILMGEEPHSGLEKANNAYISAKLLKVLGNDILGKQLTWKVFPNFHITVAGVFEDFPENTHLPKIDIAVALPTIGQIMGDGRDNWLGNDRYSGYVRLHPGTDPKTLEPNIKHMLYTNAPME
;
A
#
# COMPACT_ATOMS: atom_id res chain seq x y z
N MET A 1 -90.77 -2.21 30.17
CA MET A 1 -90.75 -1.45 28.93
C MET A 1 -89.24 -1.06 28.67
N LYS A 2 -88.49 -1.87 27.93
CA LYS A 2 -87.03 -1.65 27.62
C LYS A 2 -86.90 -1.40 26.14
N ARG A 3 -86.59 -0.18 25.74
CA ARG A 3 -86.19 0.14 24.37
C ARG A 3 -84.71 -0.16 24.21
N ARG A 4 -84.36 -1.03 23.25
CA ARG A 4 -83.00 -1.23 22.79
C ARG A 4 -82.70 -0.22 21.65
N TYR A 5 -81.65 0.52 21.81
CA TYR A 5 -81.07 1.28 20.73
C TYR A 5 -80.01 0.39 20.11
N THR A 6 -80.14 0.08 18.82
CA THR A 6 -79.13 -0.50 18.01
C THR A 6 -78.44 0.61 17.24
N GLU A 7 -77.26 1.00 17.62
CA GLU A 7 -76.42 1.87 16.80
C GLU A 7 -75.68 1.01 15.75
N SER A 8 -75.94 1.28 14.48
CA SER A 8 -75.21 0.74 13.34
C SER A 8 -74.03 1.66 13.11
N VAL A 9 -72.83 1.20 13.45
CA VAL A 9 -71.55 1.85 13.06
C VAL A 9 -71.22 1.34 11.65
N SER A 10 -71.58 2.15 10.63
CA SER A 10 -71.04 1.91 9.26
C SER A 10 -69.63 2.43 9.19
N GLY A 11 -68.68 1.51 9.43
CA GLY A 11 -67.24 1.76 9.17
C GLY A 11 -66.94 1.84 7.68
N CYS A 12 -66.79 3.07 7.21
CA CYS A 12 -66.24 3.30 5.84
C CYS A 12 -64.74 2.97 5.82
N ALA A 13 -64.42 1.74 5.48
CA ALA A 13 -63.03 1.35 5.22
C ALA A 13 -62.54 2.00 3.92
N PHE A 14 -61.80 3.10 4.05
CA PHE A 14 -61.14 3.78 2.94
C PHE A 14 -59.91 2.96 2.52
N LEU A 15 -60.10 1.95 1.67
CA LEU A 15 -59.00 1.23 1.04
C LEU A 15 -58.35 2.15 0.00
N LEU A 16 -57.28 2.85 0.41
CA LEU A 16 -56.38 3.51 -0.52
C LEU A 16 -55.67 2.43 -1.33
N SER A 17 -56.17 2.15 -2.53
CA SER A 17 -55.44 1.32 -3.49
C SER A 17 -54.20 2.08 -3.95
N PHE A 18 -53.06 1.74 -3.39
CA PHE A 18 -51.77 2.28 -3.80
C PHE A 18 -51.41 1.68 -5.15
N ASN A 19 -51.60 2.45 -6.23
CA ASN A 19 -51.25 2.06 -7.58
C ASN A 19 -49.87 2.72 -7.91
N PRO A 20 -48.73 2.02 -7.71
CA PRO A 20 -47.41 2.63 -7.77
C PRO A 20 -47.10 3.23 -9.18
N CYS A 21 -47.70 2.65 -10.21
CA CYS A 21 -47.50 3.12 -11.59
C CYS A 21 -48.22 4.47 -11.86
N GLN A 22 -49.42 4.69 -11.28
CA GLN A 22 -50.12 5.97 -11.42
C GLN A 22 -49.50 7.08 -10.58
N THR A 23 -48.98 6.73 -9.40
CA THR A 23 -48.30 7.68 -8.53
C THR A 23 -47.01 8.16 -9.16
N MET A 24 -46.23 7.26 -9.78
CA MET A 24 -44.99 7.59 -10.49
C MET A 24 -45.26 8.46 -11.73
N LYS A 25 -46.31 8.15 -12.50
CA LYS A 25 -46.73 8.95 -13.66
C LYS A 25 -47.15 10.37 -13.29
N ARG A 26 -47.88 10.53 -12.20
CA ARG A 26 -48.27 11.85 -11.66
C ARG A 26 -47.06 12.63 -11.10
N ALA A 27 -46.12 11.96 -10.44
CA ALA A 27 -44.88 12.57 -9.97
C ALA A 27 -44.06 13.10 -11.14
N LEU A 28 -43.87 12.30 -12.21
CA LEU A 28 -43.20 12.72 -13.44
C LEU A 28 -43.90 13.89 -14.15
N GLN A 29 -45.22 13.90 -14.24
CA GLN A 29 -46.00 15.00 -14.83
C GLN A 29 -45.82 16.30 -14.03
N ASN A 30 -45.81 16.24 -12.69
CA ASN A 30 -45.60 17.41 -11.83
C ASN A 30 -44.15 17.96 -11.91
N LEU A 31 -43.19 17.10 -12.22
CA LEU A 31 -41.80 17.47 -12.45
C LEU A 31 -41.62 18.46 -13.62
N PHE A 32 -42.38 18.25 -14.72
CA PHE A 32 -42.32 19.06 -15.95
C PHE A 32 -43.34 20.19 -16.01
N ARG A 33 -44.07 20.43 -14.93
CA ARG A 33 -45.08 21.49 -14.86
C ARG A 33 -44.38 22.87 -14.92
N LYS A 34 -44.69 23.64 -15.96
CA LYS A 34 -44.17 24.99 -16.14
C LYS A 34 -44.53 25.89 -15.00
N GLY A 35 -43.55 26.55 -14.36
CA GLY A 35 -43.74 27.59 -13.36
C GLY A 35 -43.27 27.27 -11.94
N GLU A 36 -43.02 26.00 -11.57
CA GLU A 36 -42.68 25.65 -10.18
C GLU A 36 -41.15 25.47 -9.88
N GLY A 37 -40.31 25.63 -10.86
CA GLY A 37 -38.83 25.47 -10.69
C GLY A 37 -38.37 24.08 -10.20
N ASN A 38 -39.27 23.07 -10.31
CA ASN A 38 -39.00 21.74 -9.80
C ASN A 38 -37.80 21.06 -10.49
N LEU A 39 -37.59 21.33 -11.79
CA LEU A 39 -36.44 20.84 -12.52
C LEU A 39 -35.13 21.35 -11.92
N ILE A 40 -35.08 22.64 -11.58
CA ILE A 40 -33.90 23.26 -10.95
C ILE A 40 -33.64 22.64 -9.57
N LYS A 41 -34.70 22.43 -8.75
CA LYS A 41 -34.59 21.79 -7.44
C LYS A 41 -34.01 20.39 -7.55
N ILE A 42 -34.44 19.60 -8.53
CA ILE A 42 -33.93 18.23 -8.75
C ILE A 42 -32.52 18.26 -9.25
N LEU A 43 -32.16 19.17 -10.16
CA LEU A 43 -30.78 19.33 -10.62
C LEU A 43 -29.87 19.74 -9.46
N CYS A 44 -30.29 20.70 -8.62
CA CYS A 44 -29.51 21.12 -7.45
C CYS A 44 -29.36 19.96 -6.45
N LEU A 45 -30.44 19.21 -6.19
CA LEU A 45 -30.38 18.04 -5.31
C LEU A 45 -29.47 16.95 -5.90
N GLY A 46 -29.61 16.67 -7.21
CA GLY A 46 -28.78 15.68 -7.92
C GLY A 46 -27.29 16.03 -7.88
N VAL A 47 -26.95 17.29 -8.14
CA VAL A 47 -25.58 17.79 -8.04
C VAL A 47 -25.06 17.69 -6.60
N GLY A 48 -25.86 18.13 -5.62
CA GLY A 48 -25.48 18.02 -4.21
C GLY A 48 -25.25 16.58 -3.76
N MET A 49 -26.11 15.65 -4.17
CA MET A 49 -25.93 14.21 -3.88
C MET A 49 -24.70 13.65 -4.60
N ALA A 50 -24.47 14.02 -5.85
CA ALA A 50 -23.28 13.55 -6.60
C ALA A 50 -21.98 13.99 -5.92
N ILE A 51 -21.88 15.27 -5.52
CA ILE A 51 -20.74 15.78 -4.76
C ILE A 51 -20.58 15.03 -3.43
N GLY A 52 -21.67 14.85 -2.69
CA GLY A 52 -21.65 14.11 -1.42
C GLY A 52 -21.18 12.66 -1.57
N LEU A 53 -21.58 11.97 -2.65
CA LEU A 53 -21.14 10.61 -2.94
C LEU A 53 -19.67 10.55 -3.33
N VAL A 54 -19.18 11.52 -4.11
CA VAL A 54 -17.74 11.60 -4.46
C VAL A 54 -16.91 11.84 -3.20
N MET A 55 -17.30 12.78 -2.35
CA MET A 55 -16.58 13.02 -1.08
C MET A 55 -16.62 11.80 -0.14
N LEU A 56 -17.75 11.09 -0.10
CA LEU A 56 -17.83 9.86 0.68
C LEU A 56 -16.92 8.76 0.13
N ALA A 57 -16.86 8.61 -1.19
CA ALA A 57 -15.96 7.66 -1.85
C ALA A 57 -14.48 7.98 -1.54
N GLU A 58 -14.11 9.26 -1.57
CA GLU A 58 -12.79 9.73 -1.21
C GLU A 58 -12.44 9.38 0.25
N VAL A 59 -13.33 9.67 1.18
CA VAL A 59 -13.14 9.32 2.60
C VAL A 59 -12.99 7.81 2.81
N ILE A 60 -13.77 7.00 2.08
CA ILE A 60 -13.65 5.53 2.14
C ILE A 60 -12.30 5.09 1.57
N PHE A 61 -11.87 5.67 0.46
CA PHE A 61 -10.57 5.39 -0.15
C PHE A 61 -9.42 5.74 0.79
N GLU A 62 -9.41 6.94 1.36
CA GLU A 62 -8.40 7.39 2.34
C GLU A 62 -8.35 6.49 3.60
N ARG A 63 -9.52 6.07 4.10
CA ARG A 63 -9.58 5.15 5.26
C ARG A 63 -9.14 3.73 4.94
N SER A 64 -9.09 3.36 3.67
CA SER A 64 -8.64 2.04 3.23
C SER A 64 -7.14 1.99 2.93
N TYR A 65 -6.43 3.12 3.14
CA TYR A 65 -5.00 3.23 2.89
C TYR A 65 -4.22 2.24 3.77
N ASP A 66 -3.32 1.48 3.16
CA ASP A 66 -2.45 0.50 3.80
C ASP A 66 -3.14 -0.64 4.58
N ASN A 67 -4.44 -0.82 4.45
CA ASN A 67 -5.20 -1.86 5.16
C ASN A 67 -4.73 -3.31 4.87
N PHE A 68 -3.90 -3.50 3.87
CA PHE A 68 -3.30 -4.81 3.58
C PHE A 68 -2.14 -5.17 4.51
N ILE A 69 -1.60 -4.18 5.25
CA ILE A 69 -0.49 -4.38 6.19
C ILE A 69 -1.08 -4.87 7.51
N PRO A 70 -0.76 -6.10 7.96
CA PRO A 70 -1.21 -6.57 9.25
C PRO A 70 -0.52 -5.78 10.37
N HIS A 71 -1.28 -5.47 11.42
CA HIS A 71 -0.77 -4.68 12.55
C HIS A 71 -0.15 -3.35 12.10
N LEU A 72 -0.88 -2.63 11.21
CA LEU A 72 -0.44 -1.33 10.70
C LEU A 72 -0.16 -0.34 11.84
N GLU A 73 -0.95 -0.40 12.90
CA GLU A 73 -0.81 0.42 14.11
C GLU A 73 0.50 0.18 14.89
N ASP A 74 1.11 -1.00 14.71
CA ASP A 74 2.38 -1.38 15.32
C ASP A 74 3.56 -1.26 14.34
N THR A 75 3.30 -0.81 13.10
CA THR A 75 4.31 -0.68 12.04
C THR A 75 4.76 0.77 11.90
N TYR A 76 6.06 1.00 12.01
CA TYR A 76 6.67 2.32 12.02
C TYR A 76 7.71 2.46 10.91
N ILE A 77 7.71 3.64 10.26
CA ILE A 77 8.81 4.06 9.39
C ILE A 77 9.95 4.62 10.25
N ILE A 78 11.17 4.25 9.92
CA ILE A 78 12.35 4.78 10.57
C ILE A 78 12.76 6.06 9.86
N GLN A 79 12.96 7.13 10.62
CA GLN A 79 13.42 8.41 10.10
C GLN A 79 14.71 8.80 10.82
N GLU A 80 15.60 9.45 10.11
CA GLU A 80 16.85 9.96 10.64
C GLU A 80 16.80 11.48 10.74
N ASN A 81 17.06 12.00 11.94
CA ASN A 81 17.17 13.42 12.18
C ASN A 81 18.63 13.77 12.43
N TYR A 82 19.20 14.61 11.61
CA TYR A 82 20.55 15.12 11.85
C TYR A 82 20.58 16.64 11.79
N LYS A 83 21.54 17.19 12.49
CA LYS A 83 21.80 18.62 12.52
C LYS A 83 23.11 18.91 11.81
N GLN A 84 23.01 19.58 10.67
CA GLN A 84 24.20 20.08 9.99
C GLN A 84 24.66 21.38 10.67
N GLN A 85 25.99 21.56 10.79
CA GLN A 85 26.55 22.74 11.45
C GLN A 85 26.05 24.02 10.80
N GLY A 86 25.33 24.88 11.55
CA GLY A 86 24.77 26.14 11.10
C GLY A 86 23.35 26.06 10.48
N SER A 87 22.68 24.91 10.50
CA SER A 87 21.31 24.73 10.03
C SER A 87 20.37 24.22 11.11
N ASP A 88 19.05 24.27 10.84
CA ASP A 88 18.04 23.60 11.64
C ASP A 88 18.11 22.08 11.46
N TRP A 89 17.40 21.34 12.33
CA TRP A 89 17.26 19.91 12.21
C TRP A 89 16.67 19.52 10.85
N LEU A 90 17.37 18.65 10.11
CA LEU A 90 16.89 18.07 8.88
C LEU A 90 16.31 16.68 9.18
N ASN A 91 15.08 16.49 8.71
CA ASN A 91 14.37 15.23 8.83
C ASN A 91 14.50 14.44 7.52
N HIS A 92 15.16 13.30 7.56
CA HIS A 92 15.33 12.42 6.41
C HIS A 92 14.40 11.22 6.55
N SER A 93 13.64 10.94 5.48
CA SER A 93 12.77 9.76 5.40
C SER A 93 13.51 8.48 5.04
N SER A 94 14.79 8.58 4.69
CA SER A 94 15.67 7.46 4.41
C SER A 94 16.78 7.37 5.45
N VAL A 95 17.27 6.16 5.66
CA VAL A 95 18.25 5.83 6.70
C VAL A 95 19.43 5.05 6.12
N SER A 96 20.52 4.99 6.89
CA SER A 96 21.67 4.14 6.57
C SER A 96 21.30 2.66 6.61
N GLY A 97 22.00 1.87 5.81
CA GLY A 97 21.63 0.48 5.56
C GLY A 97 21.54 -0.40 6.80
N ALA A 98 22.45 -0.26 7.78
CA ALA A 98 22.46 -1.09 8.97
C ALA A 98 21.37 -0.75 10.01
N ILE A 99 20.66 0.36 9.88
CA ILE A 99 19.77 0.86 10.94
C ILE A 99 18.58 -0.07 11.18
N ALA A 100 17.80 -0.41 10.16
CA ALA A 100 16.61 -1.26 10.33
C ALA A 100 16.97 -2.66 10.90
N PRO A 101 17.92 -3.43 10.33
CA PRO A 101 18.32 -4.71 10.88
C PRO A 101 19.02 -4.57 12.24
N GLY A 102 19.68 -3.43 12.49
CA GLY A 102 20.26 -3.11 13.78
C GLY A 102 19.20 -2.96 14.86
N ILE A 103 18.15 -2.19 14.62
CA ILE A 103 17.03 -2.04 15.56
C ILE A 103 16.43 -3.41 15.89
N LYS A 104 16.21 -4.27 14.88
CA LYS A 104 15.73 -5.64 15.12
C LYS A 104 16.66 -6.46 16.03
N ARG A 105 17.96 -6.29 15.88
CA ARG A 105 18.97 -7.01 16.66
C ARG A 105 19.06 -6.55 18.11
N TYR A 106 18.94 -5.23 18.34
CA TYR A 106 19.16 -4.61 19.66
C TYR A 106 17.87 -4.41 20.45
N CYS A 107 16.71 -4.43 19.81
CA CYS A 107 15.41 -4.20 20.44
C CYS A 107 14.55 -5.47 20.36
N PRO A 108 14.46 -6.25 21.44
CA PRO A 108 13.65 -7.48 21.49
C PRO A 108 12.14 -7.20 21.30
N GLU A 109 11.71 -5.97 21.50
CA GLU A 109 10.33 -5.52 21.30
C GLU A 109 9.92 -5.48 19.81
N VAL A 110 10.89 -5.56 18.91
CA VAL A 110 10.67 -5.52 17.46
C VAL A 110 10.35 -6.93 16.95
N GLU A 111 9.17 -7.14 16.40
CA GLU A 111 8.74 -8.40 15.79
C GLU A 111 9.40 -8.63 14.43
N ALA A 112 9.41 -7.61 13.58
CA ALA A 112 10.00 -7.66 12.25
C ALA A 112 10.62 -6.33 11.87
N ALA A 113 11.63 -6.35 11.01
CA ALA A 113 12.21 -5.16 10.42
C ALA A 113 12.55 -5.44 8.96
N THR A 114 12.42 -4.43 8.12
CA THR A 114 12.80 -4.51 6.72
C THR A 114 13.33 -3.19 6.20
N ARG A 115 14.02 -3.26 5.10
CA ARG A 115 14.49 -2.10 4.33
C ARG A 115 14.40 -2.40 2.85
N PHE A 116 14.16 -1.36 2.09
CA PHE A 116 14.25 -1.43 0.64
C PHE A 116 14.77 -0.09 0.09
N THR A 117 15.27 -0.13 -1.13
CA THR A 117 15.73 1.07 -1.82
C THR A 117 15.41 0.96 -3.31
N ILE A 118 15.28 2.10 -3.95
CA ILE A 118 15.06 2.12 -5.39
C ILE A 118 16.28 1.56 -6.13
N LEU A 119 16.04 0.66 -7.07
CA LEU A 119 17.02 0.26 -8.06
C LEU A 119 16.92 1.17 -9.29
N ASN A 120 15.73 1.25 -9.87
CA ASN A 120 15.42 2.13 -10.99
C ASN A 120 13.91 2.24 -11.18
N GLU A 121 13.44 3.46 -11.38
CA GLU A 121 12.10 3.71 -11.93
C GLU A 121 12.14 3.48 -13.44
N ASP A 122 11.06 2.88 -13.96
CA ASP A 122 10.99 2.60 -15.40
C ASP A 122 12.14 1.70 -15.94
N LEU A 123 12.60 0.74 -15.12
CA LEU A 123 13.63 -0.20 -15.52
C LEU A 123 13.24 -0.92 -16.80
N LEU A 124 14.11 -0.85 -17.80
CA LEU A 124 13.94 -1.58 -19.06
C LEU A 124 14.69 -2.91 -18.98
N LEU A 125 13.96 -3.99 -18.98
CA LEU A 125 14.50 -5.35 -18.99
C LEU A 125 14.22 -6.01 -20.34
N THR A 126 15.20 -6.79 -20.80
CA THR A 126 15.07 -7.61 -22.00
C THR A 126 14.96 -9.08 -21.60
N THR A 127 13.97 -9.77 -22.13
CA THR A 127 13.79 -11.21 -21.99
C THR A 127 14.71 -11.97 -22.94
N GLU A 128 14.84 -13.29 -22.75
CA GLU A 128 15.63 -14.16 -23.62
C GLU A 128 15.13 -14.13 -25.09
N ASP A 129 13.83 -13.97 -25.31
CA ASP A 129 13.18 -13.84 -26.60
C ASP A 129 13.16 -12.37 -27.12
N GLN A 130 14.04 -11.51 -26.58
CA GLN A 130 14.26 -10.11 -26.99
C GLN A 130 13.06 -9.18 -26.82
N ARG A 131 12.06 -9.54 -26.03
CA ARG A 131 11.00 -8.61 -25.66
C ARG A 131 11.51 -7.63 -24.62
N ILE A 132 11.10 -6.37 -24.73
CA ILE A 132 11.44 -5.33 -23.77
C ILE A 132 10.23 -5.12 -22.86
N ILE A 133 10.46 -5.20 -21.57
CA ILE A 133 9.46 -4.87 -20.54
C ILE A 133 9.94 -3.67 -19.73
N LYS A 134 8.99 -2.97 -19.16
CA LYS A 134 9.21 -1.81 -18.31
C LYS A 134 8.55 -2.05 -16.96
N GLY A 135 9.25 -1.74 -15.88
CA GLY A 135 8.72 -1.84 -14.52
C GLY A 135 9.57 -1.08 -13.52
N ASN A 136 8.98 -0.74 -12.39
CA ASN A 136 9.68 -0.12 -11.28
C ASN A 136 10.34 -1.19 -10.43
N ALA A 137 11.65 -1.14 -10.30
CA ALA A 137 12.43 -2.12 -9.58
C ALA A 137 12.99 -1.54 -8.28
N TYR A 138 12.83 -2.30 -7.21
CA TYR A 138 13.34 -1.99 -5.88
C TYR A 138 14.20 -3.14 -5.37
N LEU A 139 15.30 -2.79 -4.71
CA LEU A 139 16.11 -3.74 -3.96
C LEU A 139 15.47 -3.91 -2.59
N CYS A 140 15.05 -5.12 -2.28
CA CYS A 140 14.29 -5.45 -1.08
C CYS A 140 15.04 -6.44 -0.20
N ASP A 141 14.98 -6.23 1.11
CA ASP A 141 15.51 -7.17 2.11
C ASP A 141 14.71 -8.48 2.10
N SER A 142 15.26 -9.57 2.60
CA SER A 142 14.57 -10.87 2.67
C SER A 142 13.28 -10.81 3.48
N SER A 143 13.22 -9.97 4.50
CA SER A 143 12.05 -9.74 5.36
C SER A 143 11.01 -8.76 4.76
N PHE A 144 11.18 -8.31 3.51
CA PHE A 144 10.28 -7.32 2.91
C PHE A 144 8.81 -7.77 2.93
N PHE A 145 8.56 -9.00 2.49
CA PHE A 145 7.20 -9.55 2.48
C PHE A 145 6.71 -10.02 3.86
N ASP A 146 7.57 -10.09 4.87
CA ASP A 146 7.15 -10.31 6.26
C ASP A 146 6.47 -9.07 6.84
N VAL A 147 6.96 -7.87 6.48
CA VAL A 147 6.40 -6.60 6.90
C VAL A 147 5.25 -6.16 5.99
N PHE A 148 5.42 -6.33 4.67
CA PHE A 148 4.44 -5.95 3.64
C PHE A 148 3.93 -7.18 2.89
N PRO A 149 3.10 -8.02 3.51
CA PRO A 149 2.73 -9.32 2.97
C PRO A 149 1.90 -9.17 1.69
N ARG A 150 2.29 -9.95 0.71
CA ARG A 150 1.52 -10.19 -0.51
C ARG A 150 1.43 -11.67 -0.78
N LYS A 151 0.32 -12.08 -1.37
CA LYS A 151 0.15 -13.48 -1.75
C LYS A 151 1.17 -13.82 -2.84
N ILE A 152 1.97 -14.86 -2.60
CA ILE A 152 2.84 -15.42 -3.62
C ILE A 152 2.01 -16.35 -4.50
N LEU A 153 1.96 -16.01 -5.78
CA LEU A 153 1.15 -16.72 -6.78
C LEU A 153 1.90 -17.88 -7.39
N MET A 154 3.23 -17.74 -7.55
CA MET A 154 4.11 -18.74 -8.13
C MET A 154 5.52 -18.57 -7.58
N GLY A 155 6.30 -19.65 -7.55
CA GLY A 155 7.73 -19.62 -7.20
C GLY A 155 8.03 -20.05 -5.78
N GLU A 156 9.26 -19.78 -5.34
CA GLU A 156 9.75 -20.12 -4.02
C GLU A 156 9.29 -19.10 -2.94
N GLU A 157 9.49 -19.46 -1.69
CA GLU A 157 9.16 -18.62 -0.55
C GLU A 157 10.05 -17.35 -0.57
N PRO A 158 9.45 -16.12 -0.41
CA PRO A 158 10.16 -14.87 -0.64
C PRO A 158 11.36 -14.63 0.28
N HIS A 159 11.26 -15.01 1.55
CA HIS A 159 12.34 -14.79 2.51
C HIS A 159 13.63 -15.45 2.04
N SER A 160 13.56 -16.74 1.71
CA SER A 160 14.70 -17.49 1.20
C SER A 160 15.13 -17.07 -0.22
N GLY A 161 14.17 -16.65 -1.03
CA GLY A 161 14.41 -16.18 -2.39
C GLY A 161 15.16 -14.85 -2.44
N LEU A 162 14.78 -13.88 -1.60
CA LEU A 162 15.41 -12.55 -1.54
C LEU A 162 16.75 -12.54 -0.77
N GLU A 163 17.15 -13.63 -0.13
CA GLU A 163 18.53 -13.80 0.37
C GLU A 163 19.55 -14.07 -0.73
N LYS A 164 19.10 -14.58 -1.87
CA LYS A 164 19.96 -14.96 -2.98
C LYS A 164 20.14 -13.76 -3.93
N ALA A 165 21.36 -13.30 -4.08
CA ALA A 165 21.68 -12.25 -5.05
C ALA A 165 21.15 -12.60 -6.44
N ASN A 166 20.73 -11.58 -7.19
CA ASN A 166 20.14 -11.66 -8.53
C ASN A 166 18.76 -12.32 -8.61
N ASN A 167 18.18 -12.81 -7.52
CA ASN A 167 16.79 -13.23 -7.52
C ASN A 167 15.85 -12.01 -7.54
N ALA A 168 14.72 -12.18 -8.19
CA ALA A 168 13.69 -11.16 -8.25
C ALA A 168 12.29 -11.79 -8.19
N TYR A 169 11.37 -11.07 -7.56
CA TYR A 169 9.95 -11.35 -7.59
C TYR A 169 9.26 -10.30 -8.44
N ILE A 170 8.40 -10.72 -9.36
CA ILE A 170 7.67 -9.83 -10.27
C ILE A 170 6.21 -9.75 -9.87
N SER A 171 5.57 -8.61 -10.17
CA SER A 171 4.15 -8.41 -9.93
C SER A 171 3.27 -9.25 -10.87
N ALA A 172 2.05 -9.57 -10.44
CA ALA A 172 1.06 -10.27 -11.26
C ALA A 172 0.77 -9.50 -12.58
N LYS A 173 0.87 -8.18 -12.55
CA LYS A 173 0.75 -7.34 -13.74
C LYS A 173 1.83 -7.65 -14.77
N LEU A 174 3.09 -7.79 -14.35
CA LEU A 174 4.17 -8.17 -15.26
C LEU A 174 4.05 -9.60 -15.75
N LEU A 175 3.56 -10.52 -14.92
CA LEU A 175 3.28 -11.90 -15.35
C LEU A 175 2.34 -11.95 -16.55
N LYS A 176 1.30 -11.10 -16.60
CA LYS A 176 0.37 -11.03 -17.74
C LYS A 176 1.06 -10.65 -19.07
N VAL A 177 2.14 -9.88 -18.98
CA VAL A 177 2.93 -9.47 -20.15
C VAL A 177 3.97 -10.52 -20.53
N LEU A 178 4.59 -11.16 -19.53
CA LEU A 178 5.71 -12.09 -19.71
C LEU A 178 5.25 -13.52 -20.02
N GLY A 179 4.06 -13.89 -19.56
CA GLY A 179 3.53 -15.26 -19.69
C GLY A 179 3.87 -16.15 -18.49
N ASN A 180 3.16 -17.26 -18.37
CA ASN A 180 3.24 -18.12 -17.17
C ASN A 180 4.54 -18.93 -17.06
N ASP A 181 5.30 -19.05 -18.13
CA ASP A 181 6.58 -19.78 -18.17
C ASP A 181 7.76 -18.85 -17.88
N ILE A 182 7.69 -18.07 -16.79
CA ILE A 182 8.69 -17.04 -16.46
C ILE A 182 9.61 -17.46 -15.31
N LEU A 183 9.19 -18.41 -14.48
CA LEU A 183 10.01 -18.85 -13.34
C LEU A 183 11.35 -19.41 -13.79
N GLY A 184 12.43 -19.00 -13.12
CA GLY A 184 13.79 -19.38 -13.43
C GLY A 184 14.39 -18.71 -14.66
N LYS A 185 13.62 -17.93 -15.43
CA LYS A 185 14.14 -17.19 -16.58
C LYS A 185 14.91 -15.95 -16.15
N GLN A 186 15.87 -15.58 -16.98
CA GLN A 186 16.69 -14.39 -16.78
C GLN A 186 16.10 -13.19 -17.50
N LEU A 187 16.13 -12.06 -16.82
CA LEU A 187 15.82 -10.75 -17.37
C LEU A 187 17.10 -9.91 -17.32
N THR A 188 17.45 -9.32 -18.44
CA THR A 188 18.68 -8.54 -18.57
C THR A 188 18.37 -7.06 -18.57
N TRP A 189 19.08 -6.27 -17.76
CA TRP A 189 18.94 -4.82 -17.78
C TRP A 189 19.49 -4.25 -19.09
N LYS A 190 18.64 -3.60 -19.87
CA LYS A 190 18.99 -3.12 -21.22
C LYS A 190 20.18 -2.17 -21.24
N VAL A 191 20.33 -1.33 -20.21
CA VAL A 191 21.43 -0.35 -20.09
C VAL A 191 22.73 -0.99 -19.57
N PHE A 192 22.60 -2.07 -18.79
CA PHE A 192 23.72 -2.82 -18.23
C PHE A 192 23.61 -4.31 -18.63
N PRO A 193 24.03 -4.68 -19.85
CA PRO A 193 23.81 -6.02 -20.39
C PRO A 193 24.46 -7.15 -19.59
N ASN A 194 25.43 -6.85 -18.75
CA ASN A 194 26.07 -7.83 -17.85
C ASN A 194 25.29 -8.04 -16.55
N PHE A 195 24.25 -7.26 -16.32
CA PHE A 195 23.40 -7.39 -15.14
C PHE A 195 22.15 -8.19 -15.48
N HIS A 196 22.00 -9.32 -14.81
CA HIS A 196 20.90 -10.25 -14.98
C HIS A 196 20.20 -10.48 -13.64
N ILE A 197 18.88 -10.53 -13.68
CA ILE A 197 18.05 -10.99 -12.56
C ILE A 197 17.31 -12.26 -12.97
N THR A 198 17.15 -13.19 -12.04
CA THR A 198 16.41 -14.44 -12.25
C THR A 198 15.06 -14.33 -11.57
N VAL A 199 13.99 -14.63 -12.28
CA VAL A 199 12.63 -14.58 -11.71
C VAL A 199 12.44 -15.78 -10.79
N ALA A 200 12.49 -15.53 -9.47
CA ALA A 200 12.32 -16.54 -8.43
C ALA A 200 10.85 -16.75 -8.05
N GLY A 201 10.01 -15.74 -8.28
CA GLY A 201 8.60 -15.84 -7.95
C GLY A 201 7.76 -14.70 -8.49
N VAL A 202 6.45 -14.83 -8.26
CA VAL A 202 5.42 -13.86 -8.65
C VAL A 202 4.57 -13.52 -7.44
N PHE A 203 4.42 -12.23 -7.16
CA PHE A 203 3.57 -11.75 -6.08
C PHE A 203 2.32 -11.03 -6.63
N GLU A 204 1.26 -11.03 -5.83
CA GLU A 204 0.04 -10.27 -6.09
C GLU A 204 0.34 -8.77 -6.03
N ASP A 205 -0.19 -7.99 -6.98
CA ASP A 205 0.06 -6.55 -7.07
C ASP A 205 -0.25 -5.83 -5.74
N PHE A 206 0.55 -4.83 -5.40
CA PHE A 206 0.22 -3.93 -4.30
C PHE A 206 -1.02 -3.10 -4.66
N PRO A 207 -1.90 -2.81 -3.70
CA PRO A 207 -3.05 -1.95 -3.93
C PRO A 207 -2.60 -0.51 -4.25
N GLU A 208 -3.45 0.24 -4.96
CA GLU A 208 -3.13 1.64 -5.30
C GLU A 208 -3.21 2.57 -4.07
N ASN A 209 -4.03 2.22 -3.08
CA ASN A 209 -4.20 2.93 -1.82
C ASN A 209 -3.14 2.49 -0.78
N THR A 210 -1.89 2.76 -1.08
CA THR A 210 -0.76 2.49 -0.21
C THR A 210 0.27 3.62 -0.25
N HIS A 211 0.99 3.80 0.87
CA HIS A 211 2.14 4.71 0.95
C HIS A 211 3.39 4.14 0.28
N LEU A 212 3.42 2.82 0.04
CA LEU A 212 4.54 2.19 -0.64
C LEU A 212 4.65 2.70 -2.08
N PRO A 213 5.87 2.87 -2.58
CA PRO A 213 6.06 3.16 -4.00
C PRO A 213 5.52 2.01 -4.84
N LYS A 214 5.23 2.31 -6.10
CA LYS A 214 4.80 1.27 -7.03
C LYS A 214 5.95 0.30 -7.31
N ILE A 215 5.88 -0.89 -6.73
CA ILE A 215 6.88 -1.95 -6.90
C ILE A 215 6.34 -2.96 -7.92
N ASP A 216 6.93 -2.98 -9.11
CA ASP A 216 6.64 -3.99 -10.13
C ASP A 216 7.62 -5.17 -10.04
N ILE A 217 8.84 -4.92 -9.53
CA ILE A 217 9.92 -5.91 -9.41
C ILE A 217 10.61 -5.70 -8.06
N ALA A 218 10.55 -6.69 -7.19
CA ALA A 218 11.31 -6.77 -5.96
C ALA A 218 12.58 -7.61 -6.19
N VAL A 219 13.73 -6.95 -6.26
CA VAL A 219 15.03 -7.58 -6.47
C VAL A 219 15.70 -7.82 -5.13
N ALA A 220 16.35 -8.95 -4.95
CA ALA A 220 17.07 -9.30 -3.74
C ALA A 220 18.12 -8.22 -3.39
N LEU A 221 18.09 -7.70 -2.18
CA LEU A 221 19.00 -6.62 -1.72
C LEU A 221 20.49 -6.98 -1.86
N PRO A 222 20.95 -8.24 -1.66
CA PRO A 222 22.34 -8.61 -1.87
C PRO A 222 22.88 -8.31 -3.28
N THR A 223 22.00 -8.12 -4.25
CA THR A 223 22.37 -7.75 -5.62
C THR A 223 23.02 -6.36 -5.73
N ILE A 224 22.82 -5.49 -4.73
CA ILE A 224 23.29 -4.10 -4.74
C ILE A 224 24.81 -4.00 -4.92
N GLY A 225 25.56 -4.94 -4.36
CA GLY A 225 27.03 -4.98 -4.47
C GLY A 225 27.57 -5.18 -5.88
N GLN A 226 26.73 -5.61 -6.82
CA GLN A 226 27.09 -5.78 -8.23
C GLN A 226 26.84 -4.53 -9.07
N ILE A 227 26.04 -3.59 -8.58
CA ILE A 227 25.58 -2.43 -9.35
C ILE A 227 26.21 -1.14 -8.84
N MET A 228 26.29 -1.03 -7.53
CA MET A 228 26.81 0.15 -6.84
C MET A 228 27.50 -0.30 -5.54
N GLY A 229 28.32 0.54 -4.96
CA GLY A 229 29.02 0.19 -3.70
C GLY A 229 28.07 -0.36 -2.65
N ASP A 230 28.45 -1.49 -2.06
CA ASP A 230 27.65 -2.17 -1.04
C ASP A 230 27.67 -1.39 0.28
N GLY A 231 26.66 -0.58 0.51
CA GLY A 231 26.48 0.17 1.74
C GLY A 231 25.39 -0.41 2.65
N ARG A 232 25.00 -1.66 2.44
CA ARG A 232 23.97 -2.36 3.21
C ARG A 232 24.24 -2.37 4.71
N ASP A 233 25.49 -2.49 5.07
CA ASP A 233 25.93 -2.65 6.46
C ASP A 233 26.54 -1.36 7.05
N ASN A 234 26.42 -0.24 6.32
CA ASN A 234 26.86 1.05 6.82
C ASN A 234 25.91 1.53 7.92
N TRP A 235 26.48 1.98 9.01
CA TRP A 235 25.77 2.59 10.12
C TRP A 235 25.58 4.10 9.96
N LEU A 236 26.46 4.74 9.21
CA LEU A 236 26.45 6.17 8.89
C LEU A 236 26.71 6.37 7.42
N GLY A 237 26.00 7.30 6.82
CA GLY A 237 26.11 7.62 5.42
C GLY A 237 25.46 6.59 4.50
N ASN A 238 25.31 6.96 3.25
CA ASN A 238 24.60 6.16 2.26
C ASN A 238 23.11 5.98 2.58
N ASP A 239 22.46 7.08 3.01
CA ASP A 239 21.09 7.15 3.56
C ASP A 239 20.07 7.07 2.44
N ARG A 240 19.96 5.91 1.81
CA ARG A 240 19.07 5.66 0.67
C ARG A 240 17.99 4.63 0.96
N TYR A 241 17.97 4.05 2.16
CA TYR A 241 17.06 2.97 2.48
C TYR A 241 15.80 3.49 3.18
N SER A 242 14.64 3.09 2.69
CA SER A 242 13.40 3.19 3.47
C SER A 242 13.37 2.04 4.45
N GLY A 243 13.49 2.35 5.73
CA GLY A 243 13.52 1.38 6.83
C GLY A 243 12.18 1.32 7.55
N TYR A 244 11.73 0.11 7.88
CA TYR A 244 10.50 -0.14 8.63
C TYR A 244 10.72 -1.15 9.73
N VAL A 245 10.01 -0.96 10.83
CA VAL A 245 9.94 -1.92 11.94
C VAL A 245 8.49 -2.16 12.32
N ARG A 246 8.18 -3.41 12.65
CA ARG A 246 6.92 -3.77 13.29
C ARG A 246 7.22 -4.21 14.70
N LEU A 247 6.53 -3.63 15.66
CA LEU A 247 6.66 -3.95 17.07
C LEU A 247 5.71 -5.08 17.44
N HIS A 248 6.00 -5.77 18.54
CA HIS A 248 5.03 -6.67 19.14
C HIS A 248 3.78 -5.89 19.58
N PRO A 249 2.57 -6.45 19.42
CA PRO A 249 1.32 -5.75 19.73
C PRO A 249 1.31 -5.14 21.14
N GLY A 250 0.92 -3.86 21.22
CA GLY A 250 0.83 -3.12 22.48
C GLY A 250 2.14 -2.60 23.04
N THR A 251 3.25 -2.69 22.30
CA THR A 251 4.53 -2.11 22.69
C THR A 251 4.51 -0.57 22.58
N ASP A 252 4.90 0.14 23.62
CA ASP A 252 5.15 1.58 23.51
C ASP A 252 6.49 1.81 22.77
N PRO A 253 6.49 2.51 21.61
CA PRO A 253 7.72 2.79 20.84
C PRO A 253 8.82 3.49 21.64
N LYS A 254 8.47 4.24 22.68
CA LYS A 254 9.43 4.94 23.54
C LYS A 254 10.33 3.98 24.33
N THR A 255 9.88 2.74 24.54
CA THR A 255 10.68 1.73 25.25
C THR A 255 11.92 1.30 24.48
N LEU A 256 11.95 1.54 23.16
CA LEU A 256 13.09 1.21 22.30
C LEU A 256 14.23 2.23 22.44
N GLU A 257 13.96 3.43 22.93
CA GLU A 257 14.91 4.54 22.94
C GLU A 257 16.27 4.19 23.59
N PRO A 258 16.34 3.55 24.79
CA PRO A 258 17.61 3.19 25.39
C PRO A 258 18.43 2.22 24.53
N ASN A 259 17.76 1.22 23.95
CA ASN A 259 18.40 0.20 23.11
C ASN A 259 18.88 0.79 21.77
N ILE A 260 18.11 1.69 21.17
CA ILE A 260 18.49 2.41 19.95
C ILE A 260 19.71 3.31 20.23
N LYS A 261 19.71 4.04 21.33
CA LYS A 261 20.86 4.84 21.74
C LYS A 261 22.12 3.97 21.94
N HIS A 262 21.99 2.87 22.67
CA HIS A 262 23.10 1.93 22.86
C HIS A 262 23.60 1.37 21.51
N MET A 263 22.70 0.98 20.62
CA MET A 263 23.03 0.51 19.28
C MET A 263 23.86 1.55 18.51
N LEU A 264 23.39 2.80 18.49
CA LEU A 264 24.07 3.88 17.76
C LEU A 264 25.45 4.18 18.37
N TYR A 265 25.56 4.33 19.70
CA TYR A 265 26.86 4.55 20.35
C TYR A 265 27.87 3.43 20.11
N THR A 266 27.38 2.18 19.97
CA THR A 266 28.25 1.01 19.75
C THR A 266 28.75 0.93 18.32
N ASN A 267 27.90 1.25 17.34
CA ASN A 267 28.18 0.95 15.93
C ASN A 267 28.41 2.20 15.07
N ALA A 268 27.94 3.35 15.50
CA ALA A 268 28.09 4.63 14.83
C ALA A 268 28.56 5.70 15.83
N PRO A 269 29.79 5.58 16.36
CA PRO A 269 30.28 6.56 17.31
C PRO A 269 30.35 7.92 16.63
N MET A 270 29.52 8.84 17.10
CA MET A 270 29.57 10.24 16.70
C MET A 270 30.58 10.93 17.61
N GLU A 271 31.64 11.49 17.02
CA GLU A 271 32.60 12.33 17.70
C GLU A 271 32.00 13.70 18.06
#